data_3408cbda9c3d7e0142996b974308d8bd
#
_entry.id   3408cbda9c3d7e0142996b974308d8bd
#
_cell.length_a   1.000
_cell.length_b   1.000
_cell.length_c   1.000
_cell.angle_alpha   90.00
_cell.angle_beta   90.00
_cell.angle_gamma   90.00
#
_symmetry.space_group_name_H-M   'P 1'
#
loop_
_entity.id
_entity.type
_entity.pdbx_description
1 polymer ?
#
loop_
_entity_poly.entity_id
_entity_poly.type
_entity_poly.pdbx_seq_one_letter_code
_entity_poly.pdbx_strand_id
1 'polypeptide(L)'
;MSEMLSRRSFLSAASVAGAALIMKPNLALADTASEQDTWLNEPRKWRREAGALICTADPKTDFWRKTYYSYITDNGHFLRRKVKGDFVATIKVTGQYRDQFDQAGLMVRYDESNWMKCGVEFVDGKQNMSVVFTRDYSDWSTAPLPVSDKPLWLKISRKGSAFDIFYSLDGKTFIQSRSGYLTPAETVELGPMLAAPEGKGFEARFEDFQVQPA
;
A
#
# COMPACT_ATOMS: atom_id res chain seq x y z
N MET A 1 -32.03 -28.13 31.56
CA MET A 1 -32.96 -28.69 30.54
C MET A 1 -32.86 -27.76 29.34
N SER A 2 -32.21 -28.27 28.34
CA SER A 2 -31.80 -27.55 27.11
C SER A 2 -32.80 -27.88 26.00
N GLU A 3 -33.37 -26.88 25.39
CA GLU A 3 -34.10 -27.10 24.12
C GLU A 3 -33.25 -26.64 22.94
N MET A 4 -32.85 -27.64 22.16
CA MET A 4 -32.29 -27.49 20.83
C MET A 4 -33.39 -27.16 19.83
N LEU A 5 -33.32 -26.03 19.16
CA LEU A 5 -34.20 -25.70 18.03
C LEU A 5 -33.58 -26.15 16.72
N SER A 6 -34.26 -27.09 16.12
CA SER A 6 -33.97 -27.78 14.86
C SER A 6 -34.20 -26.88 13.61
N ARG A 7 -33.25 -26.92 12.67
CA ARG A 7 -33.39 -26.38 11.29
C ARG A 7 -34.23 -27.33 10.45
N ARG A 8 -35.38 -26.90 9.92
CA ARG A 8 -36.01 -27.53 8.76
C ARG A 8 -36.72 -26.50 7.89
N SER A 9 -36.22 -26.35 6.68
CA SER A 9 -36.84 -26.32 5.36
C SER A 9 -38.15 -25.53 5.15
N PHE A 10 -38.03 -24.44 4.36
CA PHE A 10 -39.15 -24.10 3.43
C PHE A 10 -38.58 -23.89 2.01
N LEU A 11 -38.89 -24.87 1.17
CA LEU A 11 -38.87 -24.72 -0.28
C LEU A 11 -40.20 -24.05 -0.68
N SER A 12 -40.12 -22.90 -1.34
CA SER A 12 -41.24 -22.35 -2.10
C SER A 12 -40.73 -21.97 -3.48
N ALA A 13 -41.27 -22.65 -4.47
CA ALA A 13 -41.08 -22.34 -5.88
C ALA A 13 -41.86 -21.06 -6.23
N ALA A 14 -41.23 -20.13 -6.91
CA ALA A 14 -41.91 -19.02 -7.57
C ALA A 14 -41.23 -18.70 -8.91
N SER A 15 -42.08 -18.59 -9.86
CA SER A 15 -42.01 -18.51 -11.31
C SER A 15 -41.02 -17.47 -11.86
N VAL A 16 -40.41 -17.85 -12.97
CA VAL A 16 -39.60 -17.04 -13.88
C VAL A 16 -40.48 -15.97 -14.53
N ALA A 17 -40.18 -14.70 -14.27
CA ALA A 17 -40.55 -13.60 -15.15
C ALA A 17 -39.21 -12.95 -15.60
N GLY A 18 -38.92 -13.12 -16.91
CA GLY A 18 -37.76 -12.55 -17.54
C GLY A 18 -37.85 -11.02 -17.56
N ALA A 19 -36.98 -10.34 -16.82
CA ALA A 19 -36.69 -8.94 -17.01
C ALA A 19 -35.31 -8.85 -17.65
N ALA A 20 -35.24 -8.38 -18.89
CA ALA A 20 -34.03 -8.04 -19.58
C ALA A 20 -33.33 -6.90 -18.78
N LEU A 21 -32.26 -7.22 -18.09
CA LEU A 21 -31.38 -6.21 -17.51
C LEU A 21 -30.64 -5.51 -18.65
N ILE A 22 -31.06 -4.28 -18.97
CA ILE A 22 -30.28 -3.34 -19.77
C ILE A 22 -29.09 -2.98 -18.90
N MET A 23 -27.93 -3.54 -19.21
CA MET A 23 -26.64 -3.09 -18.64
C MET A 23 -26.44 -1.64 -19.08
N LYS A 24 -26.65 -0.71 -18.15
CA LYS A 24 -26.16 0.65 -18.32
C LYS A 24 -24.63 0.59 -18.38
N PRO A 25 -24.00 1.27 -19.35
CA PRO A 25 -22.56 1.38 -19.35
C PRO A 25 -22.14 2.04 -18.03
N ASN A 26 -21.18 1.42 -17.36
CA ASN A 26 -20.55 1.94 -16.16
C ASN A 26 -19.94 3.29 -16.55
N LEU A 27 -20.60 4.39 -16.20
CA LEU A 27 -19.99 5.71 -16.27
C LEU A 27 -18.81 5.64 -15.31
N ALA A 28 -17.61 5.63 -15.85
CA ALA A 28 -16.40 5.94 -15.09
C ALA A 28 -16.72 7.22 -14.29
N LEU A 29 -16.73 7.09 -12.97
CA LEU A 29 -16.84 8.25 -12.08
C LEU A 29 -15.68 9.16 -12.45
N ALA A 30 -16.04 10.27 -13.10
CA ALA A 30 -15.11 11.33 -13.42
C ALA A 30 -14.40 11.73 -12.14
N ASP A 31 -13.09 11.79 -12.25
CA ASP A 31 -12.11 12.40 -11.40
C ASP A 31 -12.70 13.64 -10.67
N THR A 32 -13.25 13.41 -9.46
CA THR A 32 -13.49 14.54 -8.56
C THR A 32 -12.11 15.06 -8.24
N ALA A 33 -11.85 16.33 -8.59
CA ALA A 33 -10.61 17.05 -8.44
C ALA A 33 -9.80 16.52 -7.24
N SER A 34 -8.86 15.63 -7.49
CA SER A 34 -7.99 15.07 -6.47
C SER A 34 -7.21 16.23 -5.89
N GLU A 35 -7.22 16.39 -4.57
CA GLU A 35 -6.19 17.19 -3.92
C GLU A 35 -4.87 16.80 -4.58
N GLN A 36 -4.21 17.78 -5.17
CA GLN A 36 -3.09 17.56 -6.07
C GLN A 36 -2.01 16.79 -5.34
N ASP A 37 -1.60 15.63 -5.88
CA ASP A 37 -0.49 14.85 -5.34
C ASP A 37 0.73 15.76 -5.18
N THR A 38 1.38 15.72 -4.02
CA THR A 38 2.58 16.51 -3.72
C THR A 38 3.71 15.61 -3.24
N TRP A 39 4.94 15.98 -3.59
CA TRP A 39 6.10 15.27 -3.11
C TRP A 39 6.51 15.72 -1.70
N LEU A 40 6.79 14.77 -0.85
CA LEU A 40 7.75 14.90 0.23
C LEU A 40 9.06 14.32 -0.30
N ASN A 41 10.10 15.14 -0.37
CA ASN A 41 11.40 14.79 -0.95
C ASN A 41 11.28 14.30 -2.41
N GLU A 42 10.97 15.20 -3.34
CA GLU A 42 10.83 14.89 -4.76
C GLU A 42 12.10 14.23 -5.33
N PRO A 43 12.01 13.08 -6.00
CA PRO A 43 13.19 12.44 -6.61
C PRO A 43 13.67 13.27 -7.81
N ARG A 44 14.99 13.27 -8.04
CA ARG A 44 15.59 14.00 -9.17
C ARG A 44 15.12 13.53 -10.54
N LYS A 45 14.63 12.28 -10.63
CA LYS A 45 14.15 11.67 -11.88
C LYS A 45 12.83 10.95 -11.64
N TRP A 46 11.79 11.47 -12.22
CA TRP A 46 10.50 10.81 -12.30
C TRP A 46 9.72 11.25 -13.52
N ARG A 47 8.74 10.44 -13.92
CA ARG A 47 7.83 10.74 -15.01
C ARG A 47 6.50 10.00 -14.84
N ARG A 48 5.46 10.52 -15.49
CA ARG A 48 4.21 9.77 -15.71
C ARG A 48 4.19 9.28 -17.15
N GLU A 49 3.86 8.00 -17.34
CA GLU A 49 3.83 7.37 -18.64
C GLU A 49 2.72 6.32 -18.68
N ALA A 50 1.75 6.47 -19.61
CA ALA A 50 0.61 5.56 -19.76
C ALA A 50 -0.12 5.22 -18.44
N GLY A 51 -0.35 6.22 -17.59
CA GLY A 51 -1.01 6.05 -16.29
C GLY A 51 -0.11 5.56 -15.15
N ALA A 52 1.12 5.14 -15.46
CA ALA A 52 2.10 4.76 -14.45
C ALA A 52 2.92 5.95 -13.95
N LEU A 53 3.33 5.90 -12.70
CA LEU A 53 4.38 6.73 -12.13
C LEU A 53 5.69 5.93 -12.14
N ILE A 54 6.72 6.46 -12.79
CA ILE A 54 8.05 5.84 -12.87
C ILE A 54 9.04 6.78 -12.19
N CYS A 55 9.75 6.28 -11.18
CA CYS A 55 10.65 7.07 -10.35
C CYS A 55 11.99 6.36 -10.17
N THR A 56 13.07 7.14 -10.10
CA THR A 56 14.38 6.64 -9.67
C THR A 56 14.64 7.10 -8.25
N ALA A 57 14.81 6.18 -7.31
CA ALA A 57 15.21 6.50 -5.95
C ALA A 57 16.59 7.17 -5.96
N ASP A 58 16.73 8.29 -5.26
CA ASP A 58 18.04 8.93 -5.09
C ASP A 58 18.88 8.17 -4.05
N PRO A 59 20.20 8.13 -4.23
CA PRO A 59 21.09 7.46 -3.28
C PRO A 59 21.01 8.06 -1.87
N LYS A 60 21.20 7.21 -0.84
CA LYS A 60 21.26 7.62 0.56
C LYS A 60 19.94 8.22 1.08
N THR A 61 18.82 7.70 0.56
CA THR A 61 17.47 8.06 1.00
C THR A 61 16.85 6.95 1.82
N ASP A 62 16.09 7.30 2.87
CA ASP A 62 15.38 6.35 3.72
C ASP A 62 14.25 7.02 4.51
N PHE A 63 13.39 6.17 5.12
CA PHE A 63 12.49 6.50 6.22
C PHE A 63 12.77 5.53 7.36
N TRP A 64 13.46 6.01 8.39
CA TRP A 64 13.81 5.22 9.56
C TRP A 64 13.92 6.09 10.82
N ARG A 65 13.51 5.54 11.96
CA ARG A 65 13.63 6.25 13.25
C ARG A 65 14.17 5.32 14.33
N LYS A 66 15.31 5.70 14.90
CA LYS A 66 15.97 5.27 16.13
C LYS A 66 16.28 3.79 16.30
N THR A 67 15.30 2.89 16.05
CA THR A 67 15.43 1.46 16.35
C THR A 67 16.73 0.89 15.80
N TYR A 68 17.46 0.17 16.62
CA TYR A 68 18.75 -0.47 16.36
C TYR A 68 19.91 0.49 16.05
N TYR A 69 19.70 1.51 15.19
CA TYR A 69 20.79 2.37 14.68
C TYR A 69 20.91 3.72 15.39
N SER A 70 19.97 4.10 16.24
CA SER A 70 19.92 5.37 16.97
C SER A 70 19.96 6.65 16.11
N TYR A 71 19.71 6.55 14.79
CA TYR A 71 19.58 7.70 13.90
C TYR A 71 18.13 7.90 13.41
N ILE A 72 17.88 9.06 12.82
CA ILE A 72 16.63 9.40 12.16
C ILE A 72 16.96 9.81 10.74
N THR A 73 16.28 9.19 9.78
CA THR A 73 16.32 9.55 8.36
C THR A 73 14.88 9.71 7.86
N ASP A 74 14.60 10.83 7.20
CA ASP A 74 13.28 11.20 6.70
C ASP A 74 13.39 11.84 5.31
N ASN A 75 14.28 11.30 4.46
CA ASN A 75 14.59 11.83 3.15
C ASN A 75 14.25 10.88 1.98
N GLY A 76 13.55 9.80 2.25
CA GLY A 76 12.94 8.95 1.22
C GLY A 76 11.91 9.73 0.41
N HIS A 77 11.56 9.22 -0.75
CA HIS A 77 10.62 9.87 -1.66
C HIS A 77 9.19 9.39 -1.39
N PHE A 78 8.26 10.33 -1.25
CA PHE A 78 6.85 10.03 -0.99
C PHE A 78 5.93 10.97 -1.77
N LEU A 79 5.22 10.43 -2.76
CA LEU A 79 4.20 11.18 -3.49
C LEU A 79 2.86 11.00 -2.76
N ARG A 80 2.41 12.04 -2.09
CA ARG A 80 1.34 11.97 -1.09
C ARG A 80 0.12 12.77 -1.46
N ARG A 81 -1.04 12.29 -1.03
CA ARG A 81 -2.30 13.01 -0.95
C ARG A 81 -2.94 12.82 0.43
N LYS A 82 -3.77 13.78 0.83
CA LYS A 82 -4.56 13.64 2.07
C LYS A 82 -5.73 12.70 1.83
N VAL A 83 -5.96 11.79 2.78
CA VAL A 83 -7.10 10.86 2.78
C VAL A 83 -7.77 10.92 4.15
N LYS A 84 -9.10 11.11 4.13
CA LYS A 84 -9.92 11.26 5.32
C LYS A 84 -10.73 9.98 5.57
N GLY A 85 -10.85 9.59 6.86
CA GLY A 85 -11.71 8.49 7.29
C GLY A 85 -11.13 7.10 6.98
N ASP A 86 -12.02 6.11 6.94
CA ASP A 86 -11.69 4.73 6.61
C ASP A 86 -11.56 4.55 5.10
N PHE A 87 -10.59 3.74 4.66
CA PHE A 87 -10.31 3.54 3.24
C PHE A 87 -9.71 2.18 2.93
N VAL A 88 -9.80 1.79 1.67
CA VAL A 88 -8.99 0.74 1.06
C VAL A 88 -8.12 1.38 -0.03
N ALA A 89 -6.81 1.21 0.07
CA ALA A 89 -5.85 1.65 -0.94
C ALA A 89 -5.18 0.46 -1.59
N THR A 90 -5.01 0.50 -2.92
CA THR A 90 -4.32 -0.54 -3.70
C THR A 90 -3.32 0.08 -4.66
N ILE A 91 -2.24 -0.64 -4.94
CA ILE A 91 -1.24 -0.27 -5.94
C ILE A 91 -0.56 -1.53 -6.46
N LYS A 92 -0.05 -1.44 -7.68
CA LYS A 92 0.85 -2.41 -8.29
C LYS A 92 2.24 -1.80 -8.39
N VAL A 93 3.26 -2.49 -7.88
CA VAL A 93 4.64 -2.00 -7.85
C VAL A 93 5.59 -3.00 -8.48
N THR A 94 6.52 -2.48 -9.30
CA THR A 94 7.66 -3.23 -9.86
C THR A 94 8.91 -2.41 -9.65
N GLY A 95 10.02 -3.01 -9.23
CA GLY A 95 11.27 -2.30 -9.01
C GLY A 95 12.48 -3.08 -9.48
N GLN A 96 13.51 -2.36 -9.90
CA GLN A 96 14.83 -2.92 -10.25
C GLN A 96 15.74 -2.94 -9.02
N TYR A 97 15.29 -3.58 -7.93
CA TYR A 97 16.00 -3.66 -6.66
C TYR A 97 17.37 -4.33 -6.84
N ARG A 98 18.43 -3.76 -6.28
CA ARG A 98 19.82 -4.22 -6.48
C ARG A 98 20.65 -4.20 -5.21
N ASP A 99 20.52 -3.12 -4.45
CA ASP A 99 21.36 -2.84 -3.31
C ASP A 99 20.59 -3.03 -2.00
N GLN A 100 21.33 -3.24 -0.92
CA GLN A 100 20.75 -3.46 0.40
C GLN A 100 19.77 -2.35 0.77
N PHE A 101 18.57 -2.74 1.20
CA PHE A 101 17.45 -1.91 1.60
C PHE A 101 16.79 -1.09 0.48
N ASP A 102 17.11 -1.32 -0.80
CA ASP A 102 16.30 -0.77 -1.89
C ASP A 102 14.85 -1.12 -1.68
N GLN A 103 13.96 -0.11 -1.64
CA GLN A 103 12.57 -0.30 -1.22
C GLN A 103 11.58 0.56 -1.99
N ALA A 104 10.44 -0.03 -2.36
CA ALA A 104 9.33 0.67 -2.99
C ALA A 104 7.98 0.06 -2.62
N GLY A 105 6.96 0.92 -2.45
CA GLY A 105 5.62 0.48 -2.09
C GLY A 105 4.68 1.62 -1.74
N LEU A 106 3.89 1.45 -0.69
CA LEU A 106 2.96 2.43 -0.14
C LEU A 106 3.41 2.94 1.23
N MET A 107 3.13 4.21 1.48
CA MET A 107 3.29 4.83 2.78
C MET A 107 1.99 5.50 3.23
N VAL A 108 1.67 5.37 4.52
CA VAL A 108 0.68 6.18 5.23
C VAL A 108 1.43 6.99 6.27
N ARG A 109 1.20 8.30 6.31
CA ARG A 109 1.92 9.21 7.20
C ARG A 109 0.95 10.17 7.87
N TYR A 110 1.03 10.26 9.18
CA TYR A 110 0.37 11.31 9.96
C TYR A 110 1.31 12.50 10.18
N ASP A 111 2.53 12.21 10.62
CA ASP A 111 3.60 13.18 10.80
C ASP A 111 4.99 12.52 10.66
N GLU A 112 6.05 13.24 10.98
CA GLU A 112 7.43 12.75 10.89
C GLU A 112 7.76 11.60 11.84
N SER A 113 6.99 11.42 12.90
CA SER A 113 7.20 10.41 13.94
C SER A 113 6.19 9.27 13.90
N ASN A 114 5.10 9.43 13.13
CA ASN A 114 3.99 8.49 13.07
C ASN A 114 3.64 8.18 11.62
N TRP A 115 4.15 7.07 11.12
CA TRP A 115 3.95 6.61 9.75
C TRP A 115 4.10 5.09 9.65
N MET A 116 3.58 4.52 8.59
CA MET A 116 3.85 3.16 8.19
C MET A 116 4.23 3.11 6.72
N LYS A 117 5.12 2.20 6.35
CA LYS A 117 5.45 1.88 4.97
C LYS A 117 5.35 0.37 4.74
N CYS A 118 4.95 -0.03 3.54
CA CYS A 118 4.91 -1.42 3.15
C CYS A 118 5.25 -1.58 1.68
N GLY A 119 5.86 -2.69 1.32
CA GLY A 119 6.21 -2.98 -0.06
C GLY A 119 7.33 -3.99 -0.20
N VAL A 120 8.00 -3.96 -1.35
CA VAL A 120 9.22 -4.76 -1.54
C VAL A 120 10.39 -4.04 -0.88
N GLU A 121 11.19 -4.79 -0.15
CA GLU A 121 12.49 -4.37 0.36
C GLU A 121 13.55 -5.42 0.03
N PHE A 122 14.66 -5.00 -0.53
CA PHE A 122 15.75 -5.90 -0.91
C PHE A 122 16.73 -6.05 0.25
N VAL A 123 16.74 -7.23 0.87
CA VAL A 123 17.54 -7.52 2.06
C VAL A 123 18.32 -8.81 1.84
N ASP A 124 19.63 -8.76 2.06
CA ASP A 124 20.54 -9.91 1.95
C ASP A 124 20.40 -10.67 0.62
N GLY A 125 20.32 -9.90 -0.48
CA GLY A 125 20.23 -10.45 -1.83
C GLY A 125 18.85 -11.00 -2.20
N LYS A 126 17.80 -10.71 -1.42
CA LYS A 126 16.44 -11.23 -1.63
C LYS A 126 15.40 -10.12 -1.57
N GLN A 127 14.36 -10.27 -2.38
CA GLN A 127 13.16 -9.45 -2.24
C GLN A 127 12.32 -9.97 -1.07
N ASN A 128 11.84 -9.05 -0.24
CA ASN A 128 10.99 -9.37 0.88
C ASN A 128 9.74 -8.49 0.85
N MET A 129 8.60 -9.04 1.26
CA MET A 129 7.48 -8.22 1.71
C MET A 129 7.87 -7.59 3.03
N SER A 130 8.03 -6.28 3.04
CA SER A 130 8.42 -5.51 4.22
C SER A 130 7.28 -4.64 4.70
N VAL A 131 7.14 -4.54 6.02
CA VAL A 131 6.24 -3.61 6.68
C VAL A 131 6.97 -2.97 7.86
N VAL A 132 6.94 -1.63 7.90
CA VAL A 132 7.46 -0.85 9.02
C VAL A 132 6.32 0.00 9.59
N PHE A 133 6.04 -0.15 10.88
CA PHE A 133 5.24 0.81 11.63
C PHE A 133 6.16 1.66 12.49
N THR A 134 6.03 2.97 12.38
CA THR A 134 6.82 3.91 13.18
C THR A 134 5.90 4.74 14.06
N ARG A 135 6.17 4.72 15.35
CA ARG A 135 5.60 5.58 16.39
C ARG A 135 6.79 6.00 17.25
N ASP A 136 7.48 7.04 16.77
CA ASP A 136 8.78 7.48 17.23
C ASP A 136 9.92 6.46 17.06
N TYR A 137 9.65 5.18 17.20
CA TYR A 137 10.56 4.06 16.91
C TYR A 137 10.01 3.22 15.76
N SER A 138 10.88 2.87 14.82
CA SER A 138 10.53 1.99 13.69
C SER A 138 10.45 0.53 14.15
N ASP A 139 9.34 -0.11 13.84
CA ASP A 139 9.04 -1.52 14.12
C ASP A 139 8.93 -2.27 12.79
N TRP A 140 9.96 -3.03 12.45
CA TRP A 140 10.19 -3.61 11.13
C TRP A 140 9.94 -5.11 11.11
N SER A 141 9.27 -5.57 10.06
CA SER A 141 9.08 -6.99 9.76
C SER A 141 9.28 -7.28 8.30
N THR A 142 9.87 -8.44 7.99
CA THR A 142 10.07 -8.93 6.63
C THR A 142 9.60 -10.38 6.49
N ALA A 143 9.13 -10.72 5.29
CA ALA A 143 8.85 -12.08 4.87
C ALA A 143 9.40 -12.29 3.46
N PRO A 144 10.20 -13.35 3.20
CA PRO A 144 10.76 -13.59 1.87
C PRO A 144 9.69 -13.70 0.80
N LEU A 145 9.92 -13.04 -0.34
CA LEU A 145 9.14 -13.18 -1.55
C LEU A 145 9.86 -14.10 -2.54
N PRO A 146 9.15 -14.80 -3.43
CA PRO A 146 9.80 -15.43 -4.57
C PRO A 146 10.58 -14.38 -5.36
N VAL A 147 11.83 -14.69 -5.71
CA VAL A 147 12.64 -13.80 -6.57
C VAL A 147 11.93 -13.64 -7.90
N SER A 148 11.61 -12.42 -8.26
CA SER A 148 10.80 -12.13 -9.43
C SER A 148 11.01 -10.70 -9.91
N ASP A 149 11.01 -10.54 -11.22
CA ASP A 149 10.84 -9.26 -11.93
C ASP A 149 9.34 -8.88 -12.10
N LYS A 150 8.45 -9.74 -11.58
CA LYS A 150 6.99 -9.53 -11.64
C LYS A 150 6.55 -8.50 -10.62
N PRO A 151 5.43 -7.82 -10.90
CA PRO A 151 4.88 -6.85 -9.97
C PRO A 151 4.38 -7.51 -8.69
N LEU A 152 4.43 -6.73 -7.59
CA LEU A 152 3.73 -7.00 -6.35
C LEU A 152 2.51 -6.07 -6.26
N TRP A 153 1.34 -6.62 -5.94
CA TRP A 153 0.17 -5.82 -5.59
C TRP A 153 0.11 -5.65 -4.08
N LEU A 154 -0.10 -4.41 -3.66
CA LEU A 154 -0.25 -4.04 -2.26
C LEU A 154 -1.67 -3.56 -2.00
N LYS A 155 -2.18 -3.86 -0.81
CA LYS A 155 -3.45 -3.34 -0.33
C LYS A 155 -3.31 -2.94 1.13
N ILE A 156 -3.76 -1.73 1.45
CA ILE A 156 -3.90 -1.23 2.82
C ILE A 156 -5.38 -1.02 3.08
N SER A 157 -5.90 -1.60 4.16
CA SER A 157 -7.25 -1.33 4.65
C SER A 157 -7.15 -0.60 5.98
N ARG A 158 -7.77 0.56 6.09
CA ARG A 158 -7.86 1.35 7.31
C ARG A 158 -9.24 1.21 7.92
N LYS A 159 -9.29 0.94 9.23
CA LYS A 159 -10.51 1.05 10.04
C LYS A 159 -10.18 1.75 11.36
N GLY A 160 -10.60 3.01 11.47
CA GLY A 160 -10.24 3.87 12.60
C GLY A 160 -8.72 4.04 12.71
N SER A 161 -8.15 3.55 13.81
CA SER A 161 -6.70 3.60 14.06
C SER A 161 -5.93 2.35 13.64
N ALA A 162 -6.64 1.32 13.17
CA ALA A 162 -6.07 0.05 12.73
C ALA A 162 -5.80 0.07 11.22
N PHE A 163 -4.66 -0.50 10.82
CA PHE A 163 -4.24 -0.65 9.43
C PHE A 163 -3.88 -2.11 9.19
N ASP A 164 -4.58 -2.74 8.23
CA ASP A 164 -4.30 -4.08 7.76
C ASP A 164 -3.57 -4.01 6.41
N ILE A 165 -2.44 -4.69 6.33
CA ILE A 165 -1.55 -4.70 5.17
C ILE A 165 -1.62 -6.06 4.51
N PHE A 166 -1.88 -6.04 3.20
CA PHE A 166 -1.95 -7.23 2.37
C PHE A 166 -1.05 -7.08 1.15
N TYR A 167 -0.60 -8.21 0.63
CA TYR A 167 0.08 -8.29 -0.65
C TYR A 167 -0.49 -9.42 -1.52
N SER A 168 -0.25 -9.36 -2.82
CA SER A 168 -0.63 -10.39 -3.77
C SER A 168 0.45 -10.54 -4.85
N LEU A 169 0.69 -11.79 -5.28
CA LEU A 169 1.61 -12.12 -6.36
C LEU A 169 0.90 -12.24 -7.72
N ASP A 170 -0.43 -12.28 -7.73
CA ASP A 170 -1.27 -12.48 -8.93
C ASP A 170 -2.30 -11.36 -9.15
N GLY A 171 -2.38 -10.40 -8.22
CA GLY A 171 -3.34 -9.29 -8.22
C GLY A 171 -4.78 -9.72 -7.86
N LYS A 172 -5.00 -10.97 -7.48
CA LYS A 172 -6.31 -11.54 -7.18
C LYS A 172 -6.41 -12.06 -5.75
N THR A 173 -5.46 -12.88 -5.34
CA THR A 173 -5.42 -13.49 -4.02
C THR A 173 -4.54 -12.67 -3.11
N PHE A 174 -5.14 -12.00 -2.12
CA PHE A 174 -4.43 -11.17 -1.17
C PHE A 174 -4.13 -11.92 0.12
N ILE A 175 -2.88 -11.89 0.54
CA ILE A 175 -2.37 -12.49 1.78
C ILE A 175 -2.15 -11.35 2.78
N GLN A 176 -2.69 -11.48 3.98
CA GLN A 176 -2.43 -10.53 5.06
C GLN A 176 -1.00 -10.68 5.56
N SER A 177 -0.25 -9.57 5.50
CA SER A 177 1.13 -9.52 5.99
C SER A 177 1.19 -9.03 7.44
N ARG A 178 0.39 -8.02 7.77
CA ARG A 178 0.41 -7.42 9.10
C ARG A 178 -0.88 -6.68 9.41
N SER A 179 -1.23 -6.60 10.69
CA SER A 179 -2.20 -5.67 11.25
C SER A 179 -1.50 -4.83 12.32
N GLY A 180 -1.76 -3.53 12.35
CA GLY A 180 -1.11 -2.65 13.31
C GLY A 180 -1.90 -1.39 13.61
N TYR A 181 -1.63 -0.81 14.78
CA TYR A 181 -2.10 0.51 15.17
C TYR A 181 -1.13 1.57 14.64
N LEU A 182 -1.66 2.65 14.07
CA LEU A 182 -0.83 3.80 13.71
C LEU A 182 -1.30 5.08 14.42
N THR A 183 -2.50 5.57 14.09
CA THR A 183 -3.02 6.85 14.59
C THR A 183 -4.55 6.88 14.55
N PRO A 184 -5.22 7.50 15.52
CA PRO A 184 -6.66 7.75 15.46
C PRO A 184 -7.01 9.01 14.65
N ALA A 185 -6.04 9.77 14.15
CA ALA A 185 -6.28 10.98 13.37
C ALA A 185 -7.17 10.71 12.18
N GLU A 186 -8.18 11.56 11.98
CA GLU A 186 -9.17 11.38 10.91
C GLU A 186 -8.55 11.47 9.52
N THR A 187 -7.55 12.33 9.36
CA THR A 187 -6.87 12.56 8.07
C THR A 187 -5.40 12.10 8.16
N VAL A 188 -4.97 11.38 7.15
CA VAL A 188 -3.58 10.95 6.96
C VAL A 188 -3.13 11.26 5.54
N GLU A 189 -1.82 11.26 5.30
CA GLU A 189 -1.23 11.30 3.96
C GLU A 189 -0.97 9.87 3.49
N LEU A 190 -1.24 9.59 2.22
CA LEU A 190 -1.14 8.25 1.62
C LEU A 190 -0.61 8.37 0.20
N GLY A 191 0.26 7.43 -0.20
CA GLY A 191 0.69 7.31 -1.59
C GLY A 191 1.89 6.41 -1.81
N PRO A 192 2.41 6.35 -3.05
CA PRO A 192 3.61 5.60 -3.38
C PRO A 192 4.86 6.21 -2.74
N MET A 193 5.76 5.34 -2.29
CA MET A 193 7.05 5.69 -1.71
C MET A 193 8.17 4.83 -2.27
N LEU A 194 9.39 5.37 -2.29
CA LEU A 194 10.61 4.63 -2.61
C LEU A 194 11.83 5.25 -1.90
N ALA A 195 12.84 4.41 -1.66
CA ALA A 195 14.11 4.84 -1.07
C ALA A 195 15.25 3.87 -1.43
N ALA A 196 16.49 4.38 -1.45
CA ALA A 196 17.71 3.61 -1.69
C ALA A 196 18.77 3.95 -0.63
N PRO A 197 18.71 3.32 0.57
CA PRO A 197 19.56 3.67 1.70
C PRO A 197 21.05 3.47 1.44
N GLU A 198 21.47 2.37 0.85
CA GLU A 198 22.86 2.02 0.68
C GLU A 198 23.36 2.13 -0.76
N GLY A 199 22.49 1.93 -1.72
CA GLY A 199 22.81 1.83 -3.13
C GLY A 199 23.02 3.15 -3.84
N LYS A 200 23.14 3.03 -5.17
CA LYS A 200 23.24 4.17 -6.10
C LYS A 200 21.89 4.64 -6.63
N GLY A 201 20.82 4.02 -6.13
CA GLY A 201 19.45 4.22 -6.58
C GLY A 201 19.00 3.17 -7.60
N PHE A 202 17.70 3.02 -7.74
CA PHE A 202 17.06 2.06 -8.64
C PHE A 202 15.76 2.66 -9.20
N GLU A 203 15.28 2.13 -10.33
CA GLU A 203 13.99 2.55 -10.88
C GLU A 203 12.86 1.68 -10.33
N ALA A 204 11.77 2.33 -9.91
CA ALA A 204 10.51 1.70 -9.57
C ALA A 204 9.37 2.26 -10.43
N ARG A 205 8.40 1.38 -10.73
CA ARG A 205 7.18 1.65 -11.47
C ARG A 205 5.96 1.36 -10.60
N PHE A 206 5.08 2.35 -10.50
CA PHE A 206 3.83 2.29 -9.76
C PHE A 206 2.65 2.42 -10.71
N GLU A 207 1.73 1.46 -10.66
CA GLU A 207 0.56 1.38 -11.53
C GLU A 207 -0.70 1.15 -10.69
N ASP A 208 -1.87 1.48 -11.23
CA ASP A 208 -3.17 1.16 -10.65
C ASP A 208 -3.35 1.64 -9.20
N PHE A 209 -2.76 2.81 -8.87
CA PHE A 209 -2.96 3.40 -7.53
C PHE A 209 -4.38 3.90 -7.37
N GLN A 210 -5.13 3.28 -6.48
CA GLN A 210 -6.51 3.60 -6.19
C GLN A 210 -6.73 3.75 -4.69
N VAL A 211 -7.63 4.65 -4.31
CA VAL A 211 -8.10 4.84 -2.93
C VAL A 211 -9.61 4.90 -2.97
N GLN A 212 -10.26 4.05 -2.18
CA GLN A 212 -11.71 3.97 -2.10
C GLN A 212 -12.14 4.08 -0.62
N PRO A 213 -13.26 4.74 -0.29
CA PRO A 213 -13.86 4.65 1.03
C PRO A 213 -14.14 3.19 1.41
N ALA A 214 -13.92 2.83 2.70
CA ALA A 214 -14.17 1.48 3.22
C ALA A 214 -15.61 1.31 3.67
#